data_a7fa5a571178049d8d0865805cbf4a35
#
_entry.id   a7fa5a571178049d8d0865805cbf4a35
#
_cell.length_a   1.000
_cell.length_b   1.000
_cell.length_c   1.000
_cell.angle_alpha   90.00
_cell.angle_beta   90.00
_cell.angle_gamma   90.00
#
_symmetry.space_group_name_H-M   'P 1'
#
loop_
_entity.id
_entity.type
_entity.pdbx_description
1 polymer ?
#
loop_
_entity_poly.entity_id
_entity_poly.type
_entity_poly.pdbx_seq_one_letter_code
_entity_poly.pdbx_strand_id
1 'polypeptide(L)'
;MAERYQVAVQYKSDNFVVKYIIVLDIVGLELGHLESNLLPNVSDIAAQGEAAKMAPVFPALTCPVQSSILSGKYPSQHGIIANGLYDRTKYEVSFWEQSSNLVQTDRIWDIAKKTNKSSRSSSSSSTSADSSLSPLKTAVLFWQNTMYAKADVIVTPRPLHFDDGMQMWCYSKPIGFYDNQLKQKIGEFNLSSYWGPFASSKSSEWICNAAKYTLETERPNLMFIYIPHVDYSAQRFGKRSKQVQEDLKNADYIVGDIVDKTALLGIKDETQFIILSEYGFNDVDAAIPLNLRLREDNLLITRTINDKEYIDYEYSKAFAMVDHQIAHIYVNEGFVDETKKVLEDTQGVDRILSSQEKRNLNIDHERSGELIAISDRDKWFSYYWWHSSDKAPSFARTVDIHRKPGYDPVELFIDPQTKSITFDTSLVKGSHGRPSDPSTDEGYSLYVSNRKSCSSTNNPEQTKSNTIDCVRIGQYLINLVSA
;
A
#
# COMPACT_ATOMS: atom_id res chain seq x y z
N MET A 1 29.36 1.60 28.32
CA MET A 1 28.06 2.26 28.57
C MET A 1 27.07 1.73 27.52
N ALA A 2 26.65 0.50 27.68
CA ALA A 2 25.72 -0.18 26.78
C ALA A 2 24.76 -1.07 27.60
N GLU A 3 24.10 -0.47 28.57
CA GLU A 3 23.02 -1.11 29.33
C GLU A 3 21.93 -0.07 29.50
N ARG A 4 20.78 -0.35 28.93
CA ARG A 4 19.45 0.18 29.27
C ARG A 4 18.60 0.45 28.01
N TYR A 5 18.00 -0.60 27.43
CA TYR A 5 16.68 -0.50 26.79
C TYR A 5 16.09 -1.91 26.72
N GLN A 6 15.37 -2.32 27.75
CA GLN A 6 14.57 -3.54 27.74
C GLN A 6 13.10 -3.16 27.87
N VAL A 7 12.37 -3.23 26.78
CA VAL A 7 10.90 -3.36 26.79
C VAL A 7 10.62 -4.80 26.45
N ALA A 8 10.10 -5.55 27.40
CA ALA A 8 9.66 -6.92 27.16
C ALA A 8 8.17 -6.90 26.83
N VAL A 9 7.81 -7.11 25.57
CA VAL A 9 6.48 -7.57 25.23
C VAL A 9 6.47 -9.06 25.51
N GLN A 10 5.87 -9.47 26.63
CA GLN A 10 5.88 -10.87 27.09
C GLN A 10 4.65 -11.60 26.53
N TYR A 11 4.79 -12.29 25.40
CA TYR A 11 3.83 -13.31 24.97
C TYR A 11 4.38 -14.69 25.37
N LYS A 12 3.67 -15.40 26.23
CA LYS A 12 3.99 -16.79 26.61
C LYS A 12 3.36 -17.74 25.60
N SER A 13 4.08 -18.08 24.55
CA SER A 13 4.04 -19.41 23.94
C SER A 13 5.49 -19.84 23.72
N ASP A 14 5.87 -20.95 24.33
CA ASP A 14 7.18 -21.58 24.17
C ASP A 14 8.41 -20.73 24.54
N ASN A 15 8.59 -20.38 25.81
CA ASN A 15 9.82 -19.86 26.44
C ASN A 15 10.64 -18.75 25.74
N PHE A 16 10.12 -18.08 24.71
CA PHE A 16 10.79 -17.00 24.01
C PHE A 16 10.07 -15.65 24.21
N VAL A 17 10.86 -14.62 24.53
CA VAL A 17 10.37 -13.24 24.68
C VAL A 17 10.57 -12.52 23.35
N VAL A 18 9.48 -12.09 22.70
CA VAL A 18 9.55 -11.22 21.51
C VAL A 18 9.77 -9.79 21.99
N LYS A 19 10.90 -9.19 21.63
CA LYS A 19 11.22 -7.79 21.92
C LYS A 19 11.15 -6.89 20.70
N TYR A 20 11.29 -7.48 19.53
CA TYR A 20 11.34 -6.79 18.25
C TYR A 20 10.37 -7.43 17.25
N ILE A 21 9.68 -6.62 16.51
CA ILE A 21 8.79 -7.04 15.43
C ILE A 21 9.19 -6.26 14.18
N ILE A 22 9.55 -6.97 13.12
CA ILE A 22 9.89 -6.38 11.82
C ILE A 22 8.88 -6.88 10.79
N VAL A 23 8.11 -5.95 10.23
CA VAL A 23 7.12 -6.22 9.19
C VAL A 23 7.66 -5.72 7.87
N LEU A 24 7.89 -6.66 6.93
CA LEU A 24 8.26 -6.35 5.55
C LEU A 24 7.04 -6.52 4.66
N ASP A 25 6.61 -5.44 4.05
CA ASP A 25 5.56 -5.44 3.04
C ASP A 25 6.22 -5.48 1.66
N ILE A 26 6.19 -6.64 1.02
CA ILE A 26 6.81 -6.89 -0.28
C ILE A 26 5.70 -7.10 -1.30
N VAL A 27 5.50 -6.10 -2.15
CA VAL A 27 4.38 -6.09 -3.09
C VAL A 27 4.46 -7.23 -4.09
N GLY A 28 3.33 -7.85 -4.40
CA GLY A 28 3.22 -8.86 -5.45
C GLY A 28 3.68 -10.27 -5.06
N LEU A 29 3.95 -10.55 -3.77
CA LEU A 29 4.20 -11.93 -3.34
C LEU A 29 2.89 -12.73 -3.24
N GLU A 30 2.89 -13.90 -3.85
CA GLU A 30 1.81 -14.90 -3.77
C GLU A 30 2.34 -16.18 -3.11
N LEU A 31 1.45 -16.97 -2.46
CA LEU A 31 1.86 -18.19 -1.74
C LEU A 31 2.62 -19.18 -2.64
N GLY A 32 2.22 -19.31 -3.91
CA GLY A 32 2.89 -20.17 -4.89
C GLY A 32 4.36 -19.82 -5.16
N HIS A 33 4.80 -18.60 -4.82
CA HIS A 33 6.20 -18.22 -4.97
C HIS A 33 7.12 -18.96 -3.97
N LEU A 34 6.60 -19.43 -2.82
CA LEU A 34 7.38 -20.25 -1.87
C LEU A 34 7.73 -21.64 -2.43
N GLU A 35 6.94 -22.15 -3.37
CA GLU A 35 7.19 -23.43 -4.04
C GLU A 35 8.28 -23.29 -5.11
N SER A 36 8.56 -22.08 -5.56
CA SER A 36 9.65 -21.76 -6.46
C SER A 36 10.95 -21.55 -5.66
N ASN A 37 12.07 -22.07 -6.10
CA ASN A 37 13.37 -21.84 -5.44
C ASN A 37 13.86 -20.37 -5.54
N LEU A 38 12.96 -19.41 -5.70
CA LEU A 38 13.28 -17.99 -5.86
C LEU A 38 13.39 -17.24 -4.54
N LEU A 39 12.78 -17.77 -3.46
CA LEU A 39 12.61 -17.11 -2.17
C LEU A 39 13.20 -17.94 -0.99
N PRO A 40 14.50 -18.29 -0.99
CA PRO A 40 15.10 -19.13 0.05
C PRO A 40 15.01 -18.50 1.45
N ASN A 41 15.31 -17.19 1.60
CA ASN A 41 15.28 -16.51 2.90
C ASN A 41 13.84 -16.42 3.45
N VAL A 42 12.86 -16.10 2.60
CA VAL A 42 11.44 -16.09 2.98
C VAL A 42 10.96 -17.49 3.36
N SER A 43 11.38 -18.52 2.62
CA SER A 43 11.07 -19.94 2.90
C SER A 43 11.66 -20.39 4.23
N ASP A 44 12.89 -19.97 4.57
CA ASP A 44 13.51 -20.27 5.86
C ASP A 44 12.74 -19.63 7.03
N ILE A 45 12.21 -18.42 6.85
CA ILE A 45 11.34 -17.77 7.84
C ILE A 45 10.01 -18.55 7.98
N ALA A 46 9.40 -18.93 6.86
CA ALA A 46 8.18 -19.73 6.86
C ALA A 46 8.35 -21.08 7.56
N ALA A 47 9.47 -21.76 7.35
CA ALA A 47 9.79 -23.04 7.96
C ALA A 47 9.94 -22.98 9.50
N GLN A 48 10.31 -21.82 10.04
CA GLN A 48 10.42 -21.59 11.49
C GLN A 48 9.06 -21.33 12.16
N GLY A 49 8.03 -20.97 11.40
CA GLY A 49 6.74 -20.57 11.95
C GLY A 49 5.55 -20.97 11.09
N GLU A 50 5.06 -20.06 10.27
CA GLU A 50 3.88 -20.29 9.43
C GLU A 50 3.93 -19.51 8.11
N ALA A 51 3.23 -20.06 7.10
CA ALA A 51 2.91 -19.38 5.86
C ALA A 51 1.43 -19.59 5.52
N ALA A 52 0.78 -18.56 4.98
CA ALA A 52 -0.62 -18.60 4.60
C ALA A 52 -0.92 -17.69 3.40
N LYS A 53 -2.06 -17.94 2.75
CA LYS A 53 -2.65 -16.96 1.84
C LYS A 53 -3.16 -15.78 2.66
N MET A 54 -2.86 -14.56 2.24
CA MET A 54 -3.46 -13.37 2.81
C MET A 54 -4.61 -12.89 1.92
N ALA A 55 -5.78 -12.74 2.51
CA ALA A 55 -6.91 -12.08 1.87
C ALA A 55 -6.80 -10.57 2.12
N PRO A 56 -6.53 -9.75 1.09
CA PRO A 56 -6.56 -8.30 1.21
C PRO A 56 -8.00 -7.80 1.45
N VAL A 57 -8.14 -6.58 1.97
CA VAL A 57 -9.42 -5.87 1.94
C VAL A 57 -9.79 -5.53 0.49
N PHE A 58 -11.07 -5.25 0.26
CA PHE A 58 -11.51 -4.62 -0.98
C PHE A 58 -11.54 -3.09 -0.83
N PRO A 59 -10.96 -2.34 -1.80
CA PRO A 59 -10.19 -2.83 -2.93
C PRO A 59 -8.78 -3.29 -2.54
N ALA A 60 -8.25 -4.27 -3.27
CA ALA A 60 -6.91 -4.79 -3.10
C ALA A 60 -5.86 -3.81 -3.67
N LEU A 61 -5.68 -2.69 -2.97
CA LEU A 61 -4.84 -1.55 -3.34
C LEU A 61 -3.93 -1.16 -2.17
N THR A 62 -2.79 -0.56 -2.47
CA THR A 62 -1.74 -0.22 -1.48
C THR A 62 -2.27 0.55 -0.27
N CYS A 63 -2.86 1.72 -0.47
CA CYS A 63 -3.29 2.56 0.65
C CYS A 63 -4.39 1.92 1.51
N PRO A 64 -5.47 1.30 0.96
CA PRO A 64 -6.47 0.59 1.73
C PRO A 64 -5.91 -0.58 2.53
N VAL A 65 -5.06 -1.43 1.91
CA VAL A 65 -4.51 -2.63 2.57
C VAL A 65 -3.54 -2.23 3.69
N GLN A 66 -2.60 -1.31 3.43
CA GLN A 66 -1.67 -0.82 4.44
C GLN A 66 -2.39 -0.14 5.61
N SER A 67 -3.41 0.69 5.32
CA SER A 67 -4.21 1.33 6.37
C SER A 67 -4.97 0.31 7.21
N SER A 68 -5.47 -0.77 6.59
CA SER A 68 -6.16 -1.86 7.28
C SER A 68 -5.21 -2.65 8.19
N ILE A 69 -4.01 -2.96 7.73
CA ILE A 69 -2.97 -3.62 8.56
C ILE A 69 -2.56 -2.72 9.73
N LEU A 70 -2.32 -1.44 9.49
CA LEU A 70 -1.88 -0.49 10.52
C LEU A 70 -2.95 -0.16 11.57
N SER A 71 -4.24 -0.32 11.25
CA SER A 71 -5.36 0.03 12.14
C SER A 71 -6.14 -1.16 12.67
N GLY A 72 -6.03 -2.33 12.05
CA GLY A 72 -6.90 -3.48 12.34
C GLY A 72 -8.37 -3.22 11.99
N LYS A 73 -8.65 -2.34 11.01
CA LYS A 73 -9.98 -1.87 10.60
C LYS A 73 -10.16 -1.98 9.09
N TYR A 74 -11.42 -1.97 8.63
CA TYR A 74 -11.77 -2.00 7.20
C TYR A 74 -11.82 -0.60 6.59
N PRO A 75 -11.76 -0.45 5.25
CA PRO A 75 -11.88 0.82 4.53
C PRO A 75 -13.11 1.64 4.92
N SER A 76 -14.26 0.99 5.16
CA SER A 76 -15.48 1.65 5.66
C SER A 76 -15.33 2.31 7.04
N GLN A 77 -14.28 2.00 7.78
CA GLN A 77 -14.01 2.55 9.11
C GLN A 77 -12.87 3.55 9.11
N HIS A 78 -11.77 3.26 8.39
CA HIS A 78 -10.61 4.15 8.38
C HIS A 78 -10.62 5.18 7.24
N GLY A 79 -11.56 5.08 6.30
CA GLY A 79 -11.81 6.08 5.27
C GLY A 79 -10.79 6.15 4.13
N ILE A 80 -9.82 5.23 4.06
CA ILE A 80 -8.92 5.09 2.93
C ILE A 80 -9.53 4.06 1.99
N ILE A 81 -10.17 4.55 0.92
CA ILE A 81 -11.03 3.77 0.04
C ILE A 81 -10.33 3.39 -1.28
N ALA A 82 -9.23 4.05 -1.60
CA ALA A 82 -8.41 3.85 -2.81
C ALA A 82 -7.02 4.46 -2.56
N ASN A 83 -6.12 4.41 -3.53
CA ASN A 83 -4.87 5.19 -3.52
C ASN A 83 -5.13 6.69 -3.74
N GLY A 84 -6.29 7.03 -4.27
CA GLY A 84 -6.79 8.39 -4.47
C GLY A 84 -8.04 8.71 -3.63
N LEU A 85 -8.32 9.99 -3.52
CA LEU A 85 -9.49 10.55 -2.85
C LEU A 85 -10.09 11.68 -3.69
N TYR A 86 -11.41 11.78 -3.72
CA TYR A 86 -12.13 12.92 -4.28
C TYR A 86 -12.65 13.82 -3.14
N ASP A 87 -12.20 15.07 -3.12
CA ASP A 87 -12.73 16.09 -2.23
C ASP A 87 -13.97 16.75 -2.90
N ARG A 88 -15.15 16.36 -2.44
CA ARG A 88 -16.43 16.85 -2.98
C ARG A 88 -16.63 18.35 -2.75
N THR A 89 -15.94 18.97 -1.79
CA THR A 89 -16.06 20.40 -1.49
C THR A 89 -15.18 21.27 -2.38
N LYS A 90 -14.05 20.71 -2.84
CA LYS A 90 -13.10 21.39 -3.72
C LYS A 90 -13.25 20.96 -5.19
N TYR A 91 -14.04 19.92 -5.47
CA TYR A 91 -14.09 19.28 -6.79
C TYR A 91 -12.70 18.83 -7.28
N GLU A 92 -11.93 18.21 -6.39
CA GLU A 92 -10.54 17.85 -6.65
C GLU A 92 -10.28 16.37 -6.36
N VAL A 93 -9.65 15.68 -7.31
CA VAL A 93 -9.14 14.33 -7.13
C VAL A 93 -7.64 14.41 -6.82
N SER A 94 -7.19 13.77 -5.76
CA SER A 94 -5.78 13.65 -5.40
C SER A 94 -5.39 12.20 -5.18
N PHE A 95 -4.21 11.82 -5.68
CA PHE A 95 -3.62 10.50 -5.50
C PHE A 95 -2.36 10.57 -4.66
N TRP A 96 -2.09 9.50 -3.92
CA TRP A 96 -0.86 9.30 -3.15
C TRP A 96 -0.59 10.38 -2.08
N GLU A 97 -1.64 10.92 -1.51
CA GLU A 97 -1.54 11.85 -0.39
C GLU A 97 -0.94 11.18 0.83
N GLN A 98 0.17 11.73 1.35
CA GLN A 98 0.94 11.09 2.42
C GLN A 98 0.51 11.46 3.84
N SER A 99 -0.41 12.42 3.99
CA SER A 99 -0.83 12.87 5.32
C SER A 99 -1.51 11.78 6.13
N SER A 100 -1.00 11.53 7.31
CA SER A 100 -1.59 10.58 8.26
C SER A 100 -2.97 11.00 8.77
N ASN A 101 -3.31 12.28 8.64
CA ASN A 101 -4.61 12.82 9.06
C ASN A 101 -5.77 12.37 8.16
N LEU A 102 -5.47 11.78 7.00
CA LEU A 102 -6.48 11.19 6.12
C LEU A 102 -7.08 9.91 6.70
N VAL A 103 -6.33 9.18 7.54
CA VAL A 103 -6.80 7.95 8.18
C VAL A 103 -7.67 8.30 9.39
N GLN A 104 -8.93 7.90 9.36
CA GLN A 104 -9.95 8.31 10.36
C GLN A 104 -9.99 7.41 11.60
N THR A 105 -9.02 6.51 11.78
CA THR A 105 -8.93 5.62 12.94
C THR A 105 -7.55 5.69 13.59
N ASP A 106 -7.45 5.29 14.86
CA ASP A 106 -6.17 5.07 15.51
C ASP A 106 -5.40 3.96 14.79
N ARG A 107 -4.09 4.12 14.68
CA ARG A 107 -3.18 3.12 14.18
C ARG A 107 -2.32 2.55 15.30
N ILE A 108 -1.61 1.51 15.02
CA ILE A 108 -0.82 0.74 16.00
C ILE A 108 0.05 1.61 16.93
N TRP A 109 0.70 2.65 16.42
CA TRP A 109 1.49 3.60 17.23
C TRP A 109 0.64 4.55 18.07
N ASP A 110 -0.59 4.89 17.64
CA ASP A 110 -1.53 5.68 18.44
C ASP A 110 -2.01 4.87 19.65
N ILE A 111 -2.32 3.59 19.42
CA ILE A 111 -2.79 2.64 20.43
C ILE A 111 -1.65 2.37 21.43
N ALA A 112 -0.45 2.02 20.96
CA ALA A 112 0.73 1.80 21.81
C ALA A 112 1.01 2.98 22.76
N LYS A 113 0.89 4.22 22.27
CA LYS A 113 1.08 5.43 23.10
C LYS A 113 -0.05 5.66 24.11
N LYS A 114 -1.28 5.26 23.82
CA LYS A 114 -2.41 5.35 24.76
C LYS A 114 -2.26 4.34 25.90
N THR A 115 -1.88 3.10 25.59
CA THR A 115 -1.64 2.03 26.57
C THR A 115 -0.53 2.43 27.55
N ASN A 116 0.60 2.96 27.05
CA ASN A 116 1.69 3.45 27.88
C ASN A 116 1.30 4.62 28.82
N LYS A 117 0.32 5.44 28.45
CA LYS A 117 -0.18 6.53 29.31
C LYS A 117 -1.11 6.02 30.42
N SER A 118 -1.98 5.05 30.13
CA SER A 118 -2.91 4.50 31.12
C SER A 118 -2.20 3.71 32.22
N SER A 119 -1.16 2.94 31.87
CA SER A 119 -0.34 2.23 32.86
C SER A 119 0.44 3.17 33.80
N ARG A 120 0.82 4.37 33.34
CA ARG A 120 1.49 5.39 34.21
C ARG A 120 0.50 6.12 35.12
N SER A 121 -0.77 6.27 34.73
CA SER A 121 -1.76 6.96 35.57
C SER A 121 -2.33 6.08 36.69
N SER A 122 -2.28 4.75 36.54
CA SER A 122 -2.75 3.80 37.56
C SER A 122 -1.69 3.48 38.64
N SER A 123 -0.44 3.85 38.46
CA SER A 123 0.67 3.55 39.38
C SER A 123 1.00 4.67 40.38
N SER A 124 0.12 5.67 40.57
CA SER A 124 0.37 6.80 41.48
C SER A 124 0.31 6.47 42.98
N SER A 125 0.23 5.19 43.38
CA SER A 125 0.08 4.80 44.81
C SER A 125 1.05 3.71 45.28
N SER A 126 2.11 3.34 44.55
CA SER A 126 3.12 2.40 45.05
C SER A 126 4.54 2.92 44.88
N THR A 127 5.22 3.13 46.02
CA THR A 127 6.63 3.52 46.17
C THR A 127 7.59 2.34 45.93
N SER A 128 7.42 1.55 44.88
CA SER A 128 8.39 0.55 44.44
C SER A 128 8.99 0.93 43.10
N ALA A 129 10.27 1.24 43.09
CA ALA A 129 11.07 1.68 41.94
C ALA A 129 11.38 0.55 40.93
N ASP A 130 10.35 -0.20 40.47
CA ASP A 130 10.55 -1.35 39.58
C ASP A 130 9.58 -1.40 38.38
N SER A 131 9.31 -0.25 37.78
CA SER A 131 8.57 -0.19 36.52
C SER A 131 9.28 0.67 35.49
N SER A 132 10.49 0.26 35.07
CA SER A 132 11.23 0.88 33.97
C SER A 132 10.87 0.25 32.62
N LEU A 133 9.58 0.06 32.30
CA LEU A 133 9.17 -0.26 30.94
C LEU A 133 9.35 1.00 30.10
N SER A 134 10.41 1.04 29.29
CA SER A 134 10.59 2.09 28.30
C SER A 134 9.42 2.03 27.30
N PRO A 135 8.90 3.18 26.83
CA PRO A 135 7.81 3.18 25.86
C PRO A 135 8.23 2.47 24.57
N LEU A 136 7.33 1.69 24.00
CA LEU A 136 7.54 1.00 22.73
C LEU A 136 7.95 2.02 21.65
N LYS A 137 9.12 1.81 21.04
CA LYS A 137 9.63 2.64 19.95
C LYS A 137 9.20 2.06 18.61
N THR A 138 8.62 2.91 17.76
CA THR A 138 8.05 2.51 16.48
C THR A 138 8.76 3.19 15.31
N ALA A 139 9.02 2.46 14.23
CA ALA A 139 9.57 2.99 12.99
C ALA A 139 8.73 2.58 11.80
N VAL A 140 8.56 3.48 10.83
CA VAL A 140 7.83 3.22 9.59
C VAL A 140 8.56 3.85 8.42
N LEU A 141 8.91 3.03 7.43
CA LEU A 141 9.65 3.41 6.24
C LEU A 141 8.83 3.12 4.99
N PHE A 142 8.50 4.18 4.27
CA PHE A 142 7.82 4.17 2.97
C PHE A 142 6.37 3.65 2.94
N TRP A 143 5.78 3.22 4.05
CA TRP A 143 4.35 2.95 4.11
C TRP A 143 3.54 4.22 3.88
N GLN A 144 2.40 4.06 3.18
CA GLN A 144 1.57 5.18 2.75
C GLN A 144 0.82 5.83 3.91
N ASN A 145 0.38 7.07 3.72
CA ASN A 145 -0.37 7.86 4.71
C ASN A 145 0.32 7.93 6.09
N THR A 146 1.66 8.03 6.12
CA THR A 146 2.42 8.02 7.38
C THR A 146 3.08 9.36 7.73
N MET A 147 3.12 10.32 6.80
CA MET A 147 3.62 11.66 7.08
C MET A 147 2.80 12.31 8.22
N TYR A 148 3.49 12.86 9.22
CA TYR A 148 2.92 13.42 10.45
C TYR A 148 2.34 12.41 11.44
N ALA A 149 2.47 11.11 11.21
CA ALA A 149 2.03 10.09 12.16
C ALA A 149 2.75 10.20 13.52
N LYS A 150 2.17 9.56 14.53
CA LYS A 150 2.76 9.52 15.88
C LYS A 150 3.82 8.44 16.06
N ALA A 151 4.22 7.72 15.00
CA ALA A 151 5.40 6.87 15.05
C ALA A 151 6.65 7.67 15.45
N ASP A 152 7.67 7.00 16.01
CA ASP A 152 8.86 7.68 16.54
C ASP A 152 9.87 7.95 15.43
N VAL A 153 10.02 7.02 14.49
CA VAL A 153 10.82 7.18 13.27
C VAL A 153 9.92 7.06 12.04
N ILE A 154 10.02 8.00 11.13
CA ILE A 154 9.28 8.00 9.85
C ILE A 154 10.25 8.39 8.75
N VAL A 155 10.20 7.67 7.63
CA VAL A 155 10.84 8.07 6.37
C VAL A 155 9.85 7.79 5.25
N THR A 156 9.46 8.83 4.49
CA THR A 156 8.54 8.69 3.36
C THR A 156 8.90 9.71 2.27
N PRO A 157 8.79 9.37 0.97
CA PRO A 157 9.10 10.32 -0.09
C PRO A 157 8.16 11.51 -0.06
N ARG A 158 8.72 12.70 -0.23
CA ARG A 158 7.98 13.97 -0.34
C ARG A 158 8.68 14.86 -1.37
N PRO A 159 8.31 14.77 -2.65
CA PRO A 159 8.83 15.69 -3.65
C PRO A 159 8.38 17.12 -3.34
N LEU A 160 9.29 18.07 -3.47
CA LEU A 160 9.05 19.50 -3.25
C LEU A 160 9.15 20.22 -4.59
N HIS A 161 8.15 21.05 -4.89
CA HIS A 161 8.14 21.89 -6.07
C HIS A 161 8.77 23.25 -5.75
N PHE A 162 9.72 23.67 -6.54
CA PHE A 162 10.38 24.97 -6.51
C PHE A 162 10.22 25.67 -7.85
N ASP A 163 10.58 26.95 -7.94
CA ASP A 163 10.45 27.73 -9.16
C ASP A 163 11.31 27.18 -10.33
N ASP A 164 12.41 26.51 -10.01
CA ASP A 164 13.36 25.91 -10.95
C ASP A 164 13.17 24.41 -11.18
N GLY A 165 12.15 23.82 -10.59
CA GLY A 165 11.83 22.40 -10.77
C GLY A 165 11.38 21.67 -9.52
N MET A 166 11.53 20.35 -9.52
CA MET A 166 11.15 19.47 -8.43
C MET A 166 12.38 18.91 -7.74
N GLN A 167 12.51 19.13 -6.43
CA GLN A 167 13.54 18.50 -5.61
C GLN A 167 13.02 17.17 -5.05
N MET A 168 13.81 16.11 -5.22
CA MET A 168 13.59 14.82 -4.60
C MET A 168 14.01 14.89 -3.13
N TRP A 169 13.05 14.73 -2.24
CA TRP A 169 13.27 14.79 -0.79
C TRP A 169 12.43 13.74 -0.07
N CYS A 170 12.88 13.33 1.12
CA CYS A 170 12.10 12.47 2.00
C CYS A 170 11.74 13.24 3.28
N TYR A 171 10.45 13.28 3.59
CA TYR A 171 10.01 13.65 4.92
C TYR A 171 10.56 12.64 5.93
N SER A 172 11.09 13.14 7.05
CA SER A 172 11.57 12.30 8.12
C SER A 172 11.18 12.81 9.51
N LYS A 173 11.07 11.86 10.41
CA LYS A 173 10.94 12.06 11.85
C LYS A 173 11.90 11.08 12.54
N PRO A 174 12.79 11.55 13.49
CA PRO A 174 12.99 12.92 13.93
C PRO A 174 13.40 13.87 12.82
N ILE A 175 13.23 15.19 13.06
CA ILE A 175 13.70 16.24 12.13
C ILE A 175 15.19 16.04 11.87
N GLY A 176 15.57 16.08 10.58
CA GLY A 176 16.94 15.89 10.13
C GLY A 176 17.39 14.42 10.04
N PHE A 177 16.57 13.45 10.38
CA PHE A 177 16.96 12.03 10.25
C PHE A 177 17.31 11.66 8.81
N TYR A 178 16.54 12.15 7.82
CA TYR A 178 16.89 11.98 6.42
C TYR A 178 18.12 12.82 6.03
N ASP A 179 18.08 14.15 6.25
CA ASP A 179 19.09 15.07 5.70
C ASP A 179 20.46 14.93 6.37
N ASN A 180 20.48 14.78 7.70
CA ASN A 180 21.70 14.80 8.50
C ASN A 180 22.27 13.41 8.80
N GLN A 181 21.49 12.34 8.56
CA GLN A 181 21.91 10.98 8.86
C GLN A 181 21.81 10.06 7.64
N LEU A 182 20.61 9.73 7.16
CA LEU A 182 20.44 8.78 6.05
C LEU A 182 21.17 9.24 4.78
N LYS A 183 20.92 10.45 4.33
CA LYS A 183 21.55 11.02 3.13
C LYS A 183 23.07 11.01 3.22
N GLN A 184 23.64 11.24 4.41
CA GLN A 184 25.10 11.24 4.63
C GLN A 184 25.70 9.82 4.64
N LYS A 185 24.93 8.82 5.07
CA LYS A 185 25.42 7.44 5.24
C LYS A 185 25.17 6.54 4.04
N ILE A 186 24.02 6.68 3.40
CA ILE A 186 23.56 5.77 2.33
C ILE A 186 23.26 6.50 1.02
N GLY A 187 23.46 7.82 0.95
CA GLY A 187 23.20 8.64 -0.22
C GLY A 187 21.74 9.13 -0.29
N GLU A 188 21.49 10.01 -1.25
CA GLU A 188 20.17 10.59 -1.51
C GLU A 188 19.22 9.55 -2.12
N PHE A 189 17.94 9.61 -1.70
CA PHE A 189 16.91 8.78 -2.29
C PHE A 189 16.57 9.24 -3.71
N ASN A 190 16.69 8.34 -4.68
CA ASN A 190 16.33 8.64 -6.06
C ASN A 190 14.87 8.28 -6.35
N LEU A 191 13.98 9.28 -6.34
CA LEU A 191 12.55 9.08 -6.59
C LEU A 191 12.27 8.51 -7.99
N SER A 192 13.11 8.79 -9.01
CA SER A 192 12.92 8.22 -10.35
C SER A 192 13.09 6.70 -10.38
N SER A 193 13.82 6.11 -9.41
CA SER A 193 13.90 4.66 -9.26
C SER A 193 12.72 4.07 -8.45
N TYR A 194 11.91 4.93 -7.82
CA TYR A 194 10.75 4.53 -7.04
C TYR A 194 9.46 4.49 -7.86
N TRP A 195 9.29 5.43 -8.80
CA TRP A 195 8.16 5.46 -9.70
C TRP A 195 8.53 6.08 -11.06
N GLY A 196 7.85 5.63 -12.11
CA GLY A 196 8.02 6.09 -13.48
C GLY A 196 8.88 5.16 -14.35
N PRO A 197 9.33 5.62 -15.50
CA PRO A 197 9.99 4.76 -16.50
C PRO A 197 11.30 4.11 -16.03
N PHE A 198 11.93 4.67 -15.01
CA PHE A 198 13.20 4.19 -14.43
C PHE A 198 13.02 3.46 -13.10
N ALA A 199 11.76 3.19 -12.70
CA ALA A 199 11.45 2.42 -11.49
C ALA A 199 12.13 1.04 -11.53
N SER A 200 12.77 0.65 -10.42
CA SER A 200 13.60 -0.56 -10.33
C SER A 200 13.88 -0.96 -8.88
N SER A 201 14.55 -2.10 -8.67
CA SER A 201 14.98 -2.61 -7.35
C SER A 201 15.85 -1.62 -6.56
N LYS A 202 16.50 -0.65 -7.22
CA LYS A 202 17.35 0.36 -6.56
C LYS A 202 16.64 1.16 -5.48
N SER A 203 15.34 1.42 -5.66
CA SER A 203 14.52 2.07 -4.63
C SER A 203 14.40 1.20 -3.38
N SER A 204 14.13 -0.08 -3.55
CA SER A 204 14.02 -1.06 -2.45
C SER A 204 15.36 -1.34 -1.79
N GLU A 205 16.46 -1.37 -2.53
CA GLU A 205 17.81 -1.47 -1.98
C GLU A 205 18.14 -0.26 -1.08
N TRP A 206 17.76 0.95 -1.50
CA TRP A 206 17.92 2.14 -0.68
C TRP A 206 17.06 2.05 0.60
N ILE A 207 15.80 1.61 0.48
CA ILE A 207 14.89 1.42 1.64
C ILE A 207 15.46 0.37 2.60
N CYS A 208 16.01 -0.73 2.09
CA CYS A 208 16.70 -1.75 2.89
C CYS A 208 17.88 -1.15 3.67
N ASN A 209 18.72 -0.36 3.01
CA ASN A 209 19.85 0.30 3.68
C ASN A 209 19.39 1.31 4.74
N ALA A 210 18.31 2.07 4.48
CA ALA A 210 17.69 2.95 5.46
C ALA A 210 17.12 2.17 6.66
N ALA A 211 16.53 1.01 6.40
CA ALA A 211 16.03 0.11 7.45
C ALA A 211 17.17 -0.43 8.33
N LYS A 212 18.25 -0.91 7.71
CA LYS A 212 19.43 -1.40 8.44
C LYS A 212 20.07 -0.30 9.31
N TYR A 213 20.17 0.92 8.77
CA TYR A 213 20.66 2.07 9.51
C TYR A 213 19.73 2.41 10.70
N THR A 214 18.41 2.41 10.46
CA THR A 214 17.41 2.66 11.52
C THR A 214 17.47 1.60 12.62
N LEU A 215 17.61 0.32 12.27
CA LEU A 215 17.78 -0.76 13.23
C LEU A 215 19.04 -0.56 14.10
N GLU A 216 20.13 -0.11 13.50
CA GLU A 216 21.38 0.12 14.21
C GLU A 216 21.32 1.31 15.17
N THR A 217 20.78 2.43 14.72
CA THR A 217 20.86 3.71 15.46
C THR A 217 19.67 3.95 16.37
N GLU A 218 18.47 3.52 15.95
CA GLU A 218 17.22 3.84 16.62
C GLU A 218 16.63 2.68 17.43
N ARG A 219 17.02 1.42 17.11
CA ARG A 219 16.56 0.21 17.81
C ARG A 219 15.05 0.16 18.05
N PRO A 220 14.22 0.33 17.02
CA PRO A 220 12.77 0.28 17.20
C PRO A 220 12.31 -1.12 17.61
N ASN A 221 11.31 -1.19 18.50
CA ASN A 221 10.68 -2.45 18.90
C ASN A 221 9.71 -2.96 17.84
N LEU A 222 9.09 -2.04 17.09
CA LEU A 222 8.17 -2.33 15.97
C LEU A 222 8.61 -1.53 14.76
N MET A 223 8.89 -2.21 13.66
CA MET A 223 9.34 -1.59 12.42
C MET A 223 8.57 -2.09 11.22
N PHE A 224 8.08 -1.16 10.41
CA PHE A 224 7.41 -1.41 9.13
C PHE A 224 8.30 -0.95 7.98
N ILE A 225 8.51 -1.82 6.99
CA ILE A 225 9.38 -1.59 5.82
C ILE A 225 8.59 -1.93 4.56
N TYR A 226 8.55 -1.02 3.59
CA TYR A 226 7.84 -1.21 2.31
C TYR A 226 8.83 -1.49 1.18
N ILE A 227 8.61 -2.56 0.42
CA ILE A 227 9.47 -3.04 -0.67
C ILE A 227 8.62 -3.17 -1.95
N PRO A 228 8.53 -2.12 -2.79
CA PRO A 228 7.56 -2.05 -3.88
C PRO A 228 7.99 -2.63 -5.23
N HIS A 229 9.28 -2.88 -5.48
CA HIS A 229 9.81 -2.99 -6.85
C HIS A 229 9.28 -4.16 -7.70
N VAL A 230 8.78 -5.23 -7.08
CA VAL A 230 8.16 -6.36 -7.81
C VAL A 230 6.90 -5.92 -8.56
N ASP A 231 6.17 -4.95 -7.98
CA ASP A 231 4.99 -4.31 -8.59
C ASP A 231 5.30 -3.74 -9.99
N TYR A 232 6.42 -3.03 -10.13
CA TYR A 232 6.78 -2.36 -11.38
C TYR A 232 6.97 -3.34 -12.53
N SER A 233 7.65 -4.46 -12.28
CA SER A 233 7.87 -5.50 -13.27
C SER A 233 6.59 -6.28 -13.55
N ALA A 234 5.75 -6.53 -12.55
CA ALA A 234 4.47 -7.19 -12.74
C ALA A 234 3.54 -6.37 -13.66
N GLN A 235 3.47 -5.04 -13.45
CA GLN A 235 2.68 -4.15 -14.31
C GLN A 235 3.23 -4.07 -15.74
N ARG A 236 4.57 -4.03 -15.90
CA ARG A 236 5.20 -3.91 -17.23
C ARG A 236 5.18 -5.19 -18.05
N PHE A 237 5.40 -6.34 -17.41
CA PHE A 237 5.75 -7.57 -18.12
C PHE A 237 4.82 -8.73 -17.79
N GLY A 238 3.86 -8.55 -16.88
CA GLY A 238 2.99 -9.61 -16.36
C GLY A 238 3.64 -10.40 -15.22
N LYS A 239 2.81 -10.95 -14.35
CA LYS A 239 3.24 -11.57 -13.07
C LYS A 239 4.14 -12.80 -13.21
N ARG A 240 4.16 -13.44 -14.37
CA ARG A 240 4.99 -14.66 -14.64
C ARG A 240 6.25 -14.38 -15.44
N SER A 241 6.57 -13.12 -15.70
CA SER A 241 7.70 -12.72 -16.51
C SER A 241 9.05 -13.06 -15.84
N LYS A 242 10.11 -13.16 -16.67
CA LYS A 242 11.48 -13.32 -16.15
C LYS A 242 11.91 -12.13 -15.28
N GLN A 243 11.44 -10.93 -15.61
CA GLN A 243 11.73 -9.72 -14.86
C GLN A 243 11.15 -9.81 -13.43
N VAL A 244 9.92 -10.27 -13.30
CA VAL A 244 9.32 -10.52 -11.97
C VAL A 244 10.11 -11.58 -11.20
N GLN A 245 10.59 -12.66 -11.86
CA GLN A 245 11.42 -13.67 -11.20
C GLN A 245 12.74 -13.11 -10.67
N GLU A 246 13.38 -12.19 -11.41
CA GLU A 246 14.61 -11.53 -10.94
C GLU A 246 14.30 -10.55 -9.78
N ASP A 247 13.20 -9.81 -9.86
CA ASP A 247 12.79 -8.91 -8.78
C ASP A 247 12.38 -9.67 -7.50
N LEU A 248 11.77 -10.86 -7.63
CA LEU A 248 11.52 -11.75 -6.49
C LEU A 248 12.81 -12.19 -5.80
N LYS A 249 13.86 -12.54 -6.55
CA LYS A 249 15.17 -12.87 -5.97
C LYS A 249 15.79 -11.67 -5.25
N ASN A 250 15.67 -10.48 -5.85
CA ASN A 250 16.15 -9.25 -5.23
C ASN A 250 15.40 -8.94 -3.93
N ALA A 251 14.08 -9.16 -3.91
CA ALA A 251 13.27 -8.99 -2.71
C ALA A 251 13.65 -9.99 -1.62
N ASP A 252 13.90 -11.24 -1.97
CA ASP A 252 14.39 -12.27 -1.04
C ASP A 252 15.77 -11.93 -0.47
N TYR A 253 16.67 -11.42 -1.31
CA TYR A 253 17.99 -10.94 -0.85
C TYR A 253 17.83 -9.81 0.19
N ILE A 254 16.91 -8.87 -0.02
CA ILE A 254 16.61 -7.80 0.95
C ILE A 254 16.12 -8.40 2.28
N VAL A 255 15.28 -9.43 2.24
CA VAL A 255 14.84 -10.14 3.46
C VAL A 255 16.03 -10.72 4.20
N GLY A 256 16.92 -11.45 3.49
CA GLY A 256 18.15 -12.01 4.06
C GLY A 256 19.03 -10.94 4.71
N ASP A 257 19.23 -9.82 4.02
CA ASP A 257 20.07 -8.69 4.50
C ASP A 257 19.52 -8.03 5.78
N ILE A 258 18.20 -7.94 5.93
CA ILE A 258 17.55 -7.47 7.17
C ILE A 258 17.72 -8.50 8.30
N VAL A 259 17.51 -9.80 8.01
CA VAL A 259 17.71 -10.87 9.00
C VAL A 259 19.17 -10.90 9.49
N ASP A 260 20.13 -10.82 8.58
CA ASP A 260 21.56 -10.78 8.91
C ASP A 260 21.92 -9.54 9.74
N LYS A 261 21.32 -8.39 9.42
CA LYS A 261 21.51 -7.18 10.25
C LYS A 261 21.02 -7.40 11.67
N THR A 262 19.89 -8.05 11.89
CA THR A 262 19.42 -8.36 13.25
C THR A 262 20.36 -9.33 13.99
N ALA A 263 20.95 -10.29 13.28
CA ALA A 263 21.93 -11.20 13.83
C ALA A 263 23.22 -10.46 14.27
N LEU A 264 23.75 -9.58 13.41
CA LEU A 264 24.89 -8.72 13.73
C LEU A 264 24.64 -7.81 14.93
N LEU A 265 23.39 -7.39 15.14
CA LEU A 265 22.97 -6.57 16.26
C LEU A 265 22.68 -7.39 17.53
N GLY A 266 22.74 -8.72 17.48
CA GLY A 266 22.46 -9.63 18.58
C GLY A 266 20.99 -9.67 19.01
N ILE A 267 20.05 -9.35 18.09
CA ILE A 267 18.61 -9.29 18.39
C ILE A 267 17.77 -10.30 17.58
N LYS A 268 18.38 -11.10 16.71
CA LYS A 268 17.67 -12.03 15.80
C LYS A 268 16.73 -12.96 16.56
N ASP A 269 17.20 -13.60 17.63
CA ASP A 269 16.41 -14.60 18.36
C ASP A 269 15.24 -13.99 19.13
N GLU A 270 15.30 -12.68 19.42
CA GLU A 270 14.24 -11.90 20.06
C GLU A 270 13.34 -11.19 19.04
N THR A 271 13.57 -11.41 17.72
CA THR A 271 12.83 -10.75 16.64
C THR A 271 11.78 -11.67 16.05
N GLN A 272 10.56 -11.17 15.96
CA GLN A 272 9.54 -11.73 15.09
C GLN A 272 9.60 -11.04 13.73
N PHE A 273 9.85 -11.83 12.69
CA PHE A 273 9.74 -11.39 11.30
C PHE A 273 8.35 -11.72 10.78
N ILE A 274 7.72 -10.72 10.15
CA ILE A 274 6.46 -10.87 9.43
C ILE A 274 6.70 -10.35 8.02
N ILE A 275 6.50 -11.20 7.02
CA ILE A 275 6.55 -10.85 5.61
C ILE A 275 5.14 -10.96 5.09
N LEU A 276 4.66 -9.92 4.45
CA LEU A 276 3.35 -9.88 3.84
C LEU A 276 3.40 -9.17 2.49
N SER A 277 2.34 -9.32 1.73
CA SER A 277 2.15 -8.60 0.48
C SER A 277 0.74 -8.05 0.43
N GLU A 278 0.57 -6.89 -0.19
CA GLU A 278 -0.71 -6.19 -0.21
C GLU A 278 -1.77 -6.91 -1.06
N TYR A 279 -1.36 -7.49 -2.19
CA TYR A 279 -2.26 -8.12 -3.17
C TYR A 279 -1.51 -9.09 -4.09
N GLY A 280 -2.28 -9.97 -4.74
CA GLY A 280 -1.85 -10.73 -5.91
C GLY A 280 -2.21 -10.00 -7.20
N PHE A 281 -1.50 -10.30 -8.29
CA PHE A 281 -1.70 -9.70 -9.61
C PHE A 281 -2.60 -10.52 -10.51
N ASN A 282 -3.33 -9.82 -11.39
CA ASN A 282 -3.94 -10.38 -12.59
C ASN A 282 -3.14 -9.96 -13.82
N ASP A 283 -2.92 -10.88 -14.76
CA ASP A 283 -2.42 -10.53 -16.08
C ASP A 283 -3.54 -9.81 -16.84
N VAL A 284 -3.21 -8.68 -17.49
CA VAL A 284 -4.18 -7.85 -18.22
C VAL A 284 -3.71 -7.59 -19.66
N ASP A 285 -4.65 -7.36 -20.57
CA ASP A 285 -4.37 -7.15 -21.99
C ASP A 285 -4.96 -5.85 -22.57
N ALA A 286 -5.96 -5.24 -21.89
CA ALA A 286 -6.58 -4.02 -22.37
C ALA A 286 -7.06 -3.09 -21.25
N ALA A 287 -7.06 -1.80 -21.54
CA ALA A 287 -7.61 -0.75 -20.70
C ALA A 287 -9.03 -0.37 -21.14
N ILE A 288 -9.87 0.00 -20.17
CA ILE A 288 -11.21 0.52 -20.40
C ILE A 288 -11.23 1.99 -19.96
N PRO A 289 -11.40 2.94 -20.88
CA PRO A 289 -11.45 4.36 -20.56
C PRO A 289 -12.86 4.77 -20.08
N LEU A 290 -13.19 4.50 -18.79
CA LEU A 290 -14.52 4.74 -18.25
C LEU A 290 -14.98 6.20 -18.39
N ASN A 291 -14.09 7.17 -18.21
CA ASN A 291 -14.42 8.58 -18.35
C ASN A 291 -14.73 8.98 -19.78
N LEU A 292 -14.10 8.35 -20.78
CA LEU A 292 -14.46 8.55 -22.18
C LEU A 292 -15.86 7.96 -22.45
N ARG A 293 -16.16 6.78 -21.92
CA ARG A 293 -17.49 6.16 -22.04
C ARG A 293 -18.59 7.04 -21.43
N LEU A 294 -18.36 7.55 -20.21
CA LEU A 294 -19.30 8.48 -19.55
C LEU A 294 -19.49 9.77 -20.36
N ARG A 295 -18.44 10.26 -21.00
CA ARG A 295 -18.50 11.45 -21.87
C ARG A 295 -19.33 11.20 -23.11
N GLU A 296 -19.20 10.05 -23.76
CA GLU A 296 -19.96 9.66 -24.96
C GLU A 296 -21.46 9.58 -24.68
N ASP A 297 -21.85 9.24 -23.46
CA ASP A 297 -23.25 9.22 -23.00
C ASP A 297 -23.71 10.55 -22.37
N ASN A 298 -22.94 11.64 -22.50
CA ASN A 298 -23.23 12.97 -21.96
C ASN A 298 -23.39 13.00 -20.41
N LEU A 299 -22.71 12.09 -19.72
CA LEU A 299 -22.64 12.06 -18.26
C LEU A 299 -21.41 12.83 -17.74
N LEU A 300 -20.31 12.87 -18.49
CA LEU A 300 -19.11 13.63 -18.18
C LEU A 300 -18.97 14.82 -19.12
N ILE A 301 -18.71 15.99 -18.57
CA ILE A 301 -18.52 17.26 -19.28
C ILE A 301 -17.07 17.68 -19.20
N THR A 302 -16.55 18.24 -20.29
CA THR A 302 -15.19 18.79 -20.35
C THR A 302 -15.19 20.26 -20.74
N ARG A 303 -14.16 20.99 -20.29
CA ARG A 303 -13.85 22.35 -20.73
C ARG A 303 -12.55 22.33 -21.53
N THR A 304 -12.53 23.10 -22.62
CA THR A 304 -11.31 23.32 -23.43
C THR A 304 -10.57 24.54 -22.92
N ILE A 305 -9.32 24.35 -22.48
CA ILE A 305 -8.43 25.42 -22.04
C ILE A 305 -7.10 25.24 -22.77
N ASN A 306 -6.67 26.26 -23.54
CA ASN A 306 -5.47 26.20 -24.37
C ASN A 306 -5.41 24.93 -25.22
N ASP A 307 -6.49 24.67 -25.94
CA ASP A 307 -6.68 23.50 -26.83
C ASP A 307 -6.61 22.12 -26.14
N LYS A 308 -6.54 22.07 -24.80
CA LYS A 308 -6.59 20.85 -23.99
C LYS A 308 -7.92 20.71 -23.26
N GLU A 309 -8.36 19.47 -23.07
CA GLU A 309 -9.62 19.16 -22.43
C GLU A 309 -9.41 18.76 -20.97
N TYR A 310 -10.18 19.37 -20.07
CA TYR A 310 -10.17 19.11 -18.63
C TYR A 310 -11.59 18.74 -18.17
N ILE A 311 -11.71 17.82 -17.22
CA ILE A 311 -13.02 17.45 -16.64
C ILE A 311 -13.59 18.67 -15.91
N ASP A 312 -14.86 18.94 -16.18
CA ASP A 312 -15.67 19.85 -15.38
C ASP A 312 -16.47 19.06 -14.35
N TYR A 313 -15.97 18.96 -13.14
CA TYR A 313 -16.59 18.15 -12.09
C TYR A 313 -17.95 18.72 -11.63
N GLU A 314 -18.13 20.04 -11.71
CA GLU A 314 -19.36 20.72 -11.29
C GLU A 314 -20.52 20.40 -12.26
N TYR A 315 -20.26 20.44 -13.56
CA TYR A 315 -21.27 20.22 -14.60
C TYR A 315 -21.41 18.76 -15.04
N SER A 316 -20.47 17.89 -14.64
CA SER A 316 -20.57 16.47 -14.91
C SER A 316 -21.64 15.82 -14.04
N LYS A 317 -22.51 15.00 -14.64
CA LYS A 317 -23.48 14.15 -13.93
C LYS A 317 -22.78 13.01 -13.19
N ALA A 318 -21.71 12.47 -13.82
CA ALA A 318 -20.89 11.41 -13.26
C ALA A 318 -19.45 11.47 -13.78
N PHE A 319 -18.50 10.99 -12.99
CA PHE A 319 -17.13 10.71 -13.42
C PHE A 319 -16.55 9.52 -12.66
N ALA A 320 -15.51 8.90 -13.22
CA ALA A 320 -14.81 7.76 -12.65
C ALA A 320 -13.44 8.18 -12.10
N MET A 321 -13.20 7.99 -10.81
CA MET A 321 -11.87 7.97 -10.21
C MET A 321 -11.34 6.54 -10.30
N VAL A 322 -10.55 6.27 -11.34
CA VAL A 322 -10.05 4.92 -11.65
C VAL A 322 -8.81 4.60 -10.83
N ASP A 323 -8.69 3.36 -10.37
CA ASP A 323 -7.54 2.87 -9.64
C ASP A 323 -7.33 1.38 -9.94
N HIS A 324 -6.46 1.08 -10.91
CA HIS A 324 -6.19 -0.28 -11.39
C HIS A 324 -7.43 -0.98 -11.96
N GLN A 325 -7.92 -2.03 -11.31
CA GLN A 325 -9.07 -2.83 -11.74
C GLN A 325 -10.39 -2.40 -11.07
N ILE A 326 -10.38 -1.29 -10.33
CA ILE A 326 -11.59 -0.69 -9.76
C ILE A 326 -11.72 0.79 -10.14
N ALA A 327 -12.92 1.31 -10.05
CA ALA A 327 -13.17 2.73 -10.13
C ALA A 327 -14.29 3.15 -9.17
N HIS A 328 -14.05 4.18 -8.38
CA HIS A 328 -15.13 4.88 -7.68
C HIS A 328 -15.83 5.81 -8.66
N ILE A 329 -17.13 5.63 -8.82
CA ILE A 329 -17.97 6.44 -9.71
C ILE A 329 -18.72 7.43 -8.84
N TYR A 330 -18.36 8.69 -8.96
CA TYR A 330 -19.04 9.78 -8.28
C TYR A 330 -20.17 10.30 -9.15
N VAL A 331 -21.40 10.27 -8.64
CA VAL A 331 -22.61 10.53 -9.39
C VAL A 331 -23.46 11.57 -8.67
N ASN A 332 -23.87 12.60 -9.42
CA ASN A 332 -24.79 13.60 -8.89
C ASN A 332 -26.20 13.02 -8.72
N GLU A 333 -26.95 13.59 -7.76
CA GLU A 333 -28.31 13.16 -7.44
C GLU A 333 -29.21 13.09 -8.69
N GLY A 334 -29.97 12.00 -8.83
CA GLY A 334 -30.87 11.75 -9.95
C GLY A 334 -30.26 11.05 -11.17
N PHE A 335 -28.92 10.83 -11.20
CA PHE A 335 -28.27 10.21 -12.35
C PHE A 335 -27.67 8.81 -12.07
N VAL A 336 -27.91 8.26 -10.87
CA VAL A 336 -27.31 6.98 -10.46
C VAL A 336 -27.75 5.82 -11.36
N ASP A 337 -29.05 5.70 -11.65
CA ASP A 337 -29.58 4.59 -12.46
C ASP A 337 -29.14 4.70 -13.92
N GLU A 338 -29.12 5.93 -14.49
CA GLU A 338 -28.62 6.19 -15.85
C GLU A 338 -27.14 5.83 -15.95
N THR A 339 -26.32 6.29 -14.99
CA THR A 339 -24.90 6.02 -14.94
C THR A 339 -24.63 4.52 -14.77
N LYS A 340 -25.34 3.86 -13.88
CA LYS A 340 -25.23 2.43 -13.65
C LYS A 340 -25.47 1.64 -14.92
N LYS A 341 -26.54 1.95 -15.65
CA LYS A 341 -26.88 1.28 -16.92
C LYS A 341 -25.76 1.45 -17.96
N VAL A 342 -25.24 2.67 -18.15
CA VAL A 342 -24.14 2.94 -19.09
C VAL A 342 -22.92 2.11 -18.76
N LEU A 343 -22.58 1.98 -17.48
CA LEU A 343 -21.42 1.22 -17.04
C LEU A 343 -21.64 -0.30 -17.15
N GLU A 344 -22.83 -0.80 -16.85
CA GLU A 344 -23.20 -2.22 -17.05
C GLU A 344 -23.19 -2.64 -18.53
N ASP A 345 -23.53 -1.71 -19.44
CA ASP A 345 -23.46 -1.92 -20.89
C ASP A 345 -22.04 -1.73 -21.47
N THR A 346 -21.04 -1.39 -20.63
CA THR A 346 -19.65 -1.17 -21.05
C THR A 346 -18.87 -2.47 -21.07
N GLN A 347 -18.39 -2.87 -22.26
CA GLN A 347 -17.58 -4.08 -22.41
C GLN A 347 -16.32 -4.03 -21.55
N GLY A 348 -16.05 -5.10 -20.80
CA GLY A 348 -14.91 -5.22 -19.92
C GLY A 348 -15.18 -4.75 -18.48
N VAL A 349 -16.40 -4.30 -18.20
CA VAL A 349 -16.88 -4.09 -16.82
C VAL A 349 -17.55 -5.37 -16.37
N ASP A 350 -16.99 -6.01 -15.35
CA ASP A 350 -17.51 -7.24 -14.75
C ASP A 350 -18.75 -6.96 -13.88
N ARG A 351 -18.65 -5.91 -13.05
CA ARG A 351 -19.67 -5.66 -12.02
C ARG A 351 -19.70 -4.20 -11.56
N ILE A 352 -20.90 -3.71 -11.29
CA ILE A 352 -21.14 -2.41 -10.66
C ILE A 352 -21.74 -2.64 -9.27
N LEU A 353 -21.02 -2.22 -8.24
CA LEU A 353 -21.43 -2.38 -6.85
C LEU A 353 -22.41 -1.28 -6.45
N SER A 354 -23.57 -1.69 -5.96
CA SER A 354 -24.54 -0.85 -5.27
C SER A 354 -24.18 -0.65 -3.79
N SER A 355 -24.94 0.19 -3.09
CA SER A 355 -24.75 0.47 -1.66
C SER A 355 -24.74 -0.80 -0.80
N GLN A 356 -25.60 -1.81 -1.09
CA GLN A 356 -25.61 -3.04 -0.32
C GLN A 356 -24.34 -3.89 -0.55
N GLU A 357 -23.88 -3.98 -1.78
CA GLU A 357 -22.65 -4.72 -2.13
C GLU A 357 -21.41 -4.03 -1.57
N LYS A 358 -21.37 -2.68 -1.58
CA LYS A 358 -20.31 -1.91 -0.91
C LYS A 358 -20.25 -2.21 0.60
N ARG A 359 -21.39 -2.32 1.29
CA ARG A 359 -21.44 -2.72 2.72
C ARG A 359 -20.91 -4.12 2.92
N ASN A 360 -21.29 -5.08 2.07
CA ASN A 360 -20.83 -6.46 2.18
C ASN A 360 -19.31 -6.59 2.01
N LEU A 361 -18.70 -5.69 1.22
CA LEU A 361 -17.26 -5.62 0.98
C LEU A 361 -16.54 -4.65 1.94
N ASN A 362 -17.21 -4.09 2.93
CA ASN A 362 -16.65 -3.16 3.92
C ASN A 362 -15.97 -1.92 3.29
N ILE A 363 -16.52 -1.40 2.17
CA ILE A 363 -16.03 -0.21 1.46
C ILE A 363 -17.05 0.94 1.46
N ASP A 364 -18.23 0.76 2.04
CA ASP A 364 -19.27 1.78 2.12
C ASP A 364 -18.87 2.88 3.13
N HIS A 365 -18.39 4.00 2.59
CA HIS A 365 -17.86 5.13 3.33
C HIS A 365 -18.27 6.44 2.62
N GLU A 366 -18.37 7.58 3.33
CA GLU A 366 -18.73 8.90 2.77
C GLU A 366 -17.80 9.34 1.61
N ARG A 367 -16.55 8.88 1.62
CA ARG A 367 -15.56 9.14 0.56
C ARG A 367 -15.73 8.25 -0.67
N SER A 368 -16.42 7.12 -0.55
CA SER A 368 -16.65 6.21 -1.68
C SER A 368 -17.57 6.85 -2.72
N GLY A 369 -17.38 6.48 -3.99
CA GLY A 369 -18.34 6.81 -5.04
C GLY A 369 -19.72 6.23 -4.76
N GLU A 370 -20.76 6.80 -5.35
CA GLU A 370 -22.12 6.28 -5.31
C GLU A 370 -22.16 4.84 -5.83
N LEU A 371 -21.37 4.58 -6.87
CA LEU A 371 -21.15 3.25 -7.44
C LEU A 371 -19.66 2.93 -7.42
N ILE A 372 -19.32 1.63 -7.47
CA ILE A 372 -17.94 1.16 -7.71
C ILE A 372 -17.99 0.19 -8.89
N ALA A 373 -17.20 0.47 -9.93
CA ALA A 373 -17.00 -0.44 -11.03
C ALA A 373 -15.82 -1.38 -10.74
N ILE A 374 -15.97 -2.65 -11.13
CA ILE A 374 -14.91 -3.66 -11.13
C ILE A 374 -14.73 -4.11 -12.58
N SER A 375 -13.50 -4.13 -13.10
CA SER A 375 -13.22 -4.56 -14.47
C SER A 375 -13.35 -6.08 -14.61
N ASP A 376 -13.45 -6.58 -15.83
CA ASP A 376 -13.12 -7.97 -16.12
C ASP A 376 -11.71 -8.29 -15.63
N ARG A 377 -11.45 -9.57 -15.39
CA ARG A 377 -10.22 -10.04 -14.78
C ARG A 377 -8.95 -9.68 -15.57
N ASP A 378 -9.06 -9.75 -16.91
CA ASP A 378 -7.98 -9.46 -17.85
C ASP A 378 -7.98 -8.01 -18.34
N LYS A 379 -8.76 -7.12 -17.71
CA LYS A 379 -8.88 -5.71 -18.04
C LYS A 379 -8.49 -4.84 -16.85
N TRP A 380 -8.23 -3.56 -17.11
CA TRP A 380 -8.00 -2.52 -16.12
C TRP A 380 -8.63 -1.20 -16.57
N PHE A 381 -8.79 -0.21 -15.68
CA PHE A 381 -9.41 1.07 -15.99
C PHE A 381 -8.39 2.16 -16.20
N SER A 382 -8.44 2.84 -17.37
CA SER A 382 -7.68 4.09 -17.59
C SER A 382 -8.54 5.32 -17.31
N TYR A 383 -7.90 6.38 -16.85
CA TYR A 383 -8.60 7.63 -16.47
C TYR A 383 -8.97 8.51 -17.69
N TYR A 384 -8.60 8.12 -18.93
CA TYR A 384 -8.73 8.93 -20.13
C TYR A 384 -10.18 9.31 -20.45
N TRP A 385 -10.35 10.58 -20.88
CA TRP A 385 -11.66 11.13 -21.28
C TRP A 385 -11.63 11.82 -22.64
N TRP A 386 -10.48 11.99 -23.27
CA TRP A 386 -10.32 12.69 -24.56
C TRP A 386 -10.48 11.73 -25.73
N HIS A 387 -11.07 12.25 -26.84
CA HIS A 387 -11.23 11.48 -28.08
C HIS A 387 -9.93 11.43 -28.90
N SER A 388 -9.08 12.46 -28.79
CA SER A 388 -7.82 12.56 -29.53
C SER A 388 -6.68 12.95 -28.60
N SER A 389 -5.51 12.35 -28.80
CA SER A 389 -4.33 12.52 -27.97
C SER A 389 -3.78 13.94 -27.94
N ASP A 390 -4.07 14.76 -28.96
CA ASP A 390 -3.74 16.19 -28.99
C ASP A 390 -4.62 17.01 -28.03
N LYS A 391 -5.79 16.51 -27.65
CA LYS A 391 -6.68 17.13 -26.66
C LYS A 391 -6.39 16.71 -25.21
N ALA A 392 -5.53 15.71 -25.01
CA ALA A 392 -5.13 15.28 -23.68
C ALA A 392 -4.55 16.44 -22.84
N PRO A 393 -4.86 16.52 -21.54
CA PRO A 393 -4.28 17.55 -20.66
C PRO A 393 -2.75 17.45 -20.61
N SER A 394 -2.10 18.56 -20.29
CA SER A 394 -0.63 18.67 -20.35
C SER A 394 0.08 17.67 -19.43
N PHE A 395 -0.51 17.35 -18.28
CA PHE A 395 0.03 16.38 -17.33
C PHE A 395 -0.03 14.92 -17.83
N ALA A 396 -0.85 14.60 -18.82
CA ALA A 396 -1.05 13.22 -19.25
C ALA A 396 0.22 12.58 -19.86
N ARG A 397 1.14 13.39 -20.40
CA ARG A 397 2.41 12.91 -20.97
C ARG A 397 3.61 13.03 -20.01
N THR A 398 3.37 13.26 -18.74
CA THR A 398 4.41 13.38 -17.71
C THR A 398 4.25 12.33 -16.64
N VAL A 399 5.30 12.06 -15.89
CA VAL A 399 5.21 11.37 -14.61
C VAL A 399 4.67 12.37 -13.59
N ASP A 400 3.39 12.25 -13.25
CA ASP A 400 2.74 13.20 -12.34
C ASP A 400 1.56 12.54 -11.61
N ILE A 401 1.87 11.76 -10.62
CA ILE A 401 0.90 10.99 -9.85
C ILE A 401 -0.09 11.84 -9.03
N HIS A 402 0.20 13.13 -8.83
CA HIS A 402 -0.64 14.01 -8.00
C HIS A 402 -1.70 14.78 -8.79
N ARG A 403 -1.44 15.13 -10.06
CA ARG A 403 -2.37 15.90 -10.89
C ARG A 403 -3.31 15.04 -11.75
N LYS A 404 -2.98 13.75 -11.95
CA LYS A 404 -3.83 12.84 -12.70
C LYS A 404 -5.02 12.43 -11.86
N PRO A 405 -6.25 12.49 -12.38
CA PRO A 405 -7.47 12.14 -11.63
C PRO A 405 -7.74 10.62 -11.61
N GLY A 406 -6.70 9.82 -11.74
CA GLY A 406 -6.73 8.36 -11.71
C GLY A 406 -5.32 7.79 -11.73
N TYR A 407 -5.18 6.55 -11.27
CA TYR A 407 -3.94 5.82 -11.36
C TYR A 407 -3.54 5.58 -12.83
N ASP A 408 -2.28 5.77 -13.15
CA ASP A 408 -1.77 5.67 -14.54
C ASP A 408 -0.51 4.79 -14.64
N PRO A 409 -0.66 3.47 -14.83
CA PRO A 409 0.49 2.58 -14.98
C PRO A 409 1.28 2.81 -16.26
N VAL A 410 0.72 3.57 -17.22
CA VAL A 410 1.40 3.96 -18.46
C VAL A 410 2.60 4.89 -18.18
N GLU A 411 2.64 5.54 -17.01
CA GLU A 411 3.83 6.28 -16.55
C GLU A 411 5.11 5.45 -16.46
N LEU A 412 4.98 4.12 -16.44
CA LEU A 412 6.14 3.22 -16.47
C LEU A 412 6.82 3.14 -17.85
N PHE A 413 6.26 3.77 -18.90
CA PHE A 413 6.73 3.61 -20.27
C PHE A 413 7.01 4.95 -20.95
N ILE A 414 8.16 5.03 -21.64
CA ILE A 414 8.55 6.17 -22.48
C ILE A 414 8.25 5.83 -23.94
N ASP A 415 7.59 6.74 -24.63
CA ASP A 415 7.50 6.72 -26.08
C ASP A 415 8.88 7.03 -26.67
N PRO A 416 9.48 6.12 -27.46
CA PRO A 416 10.82 6.31 -28.02
C PRO A 416 10.95 7.51 -28.93
N GLN A 417 9.86 7.92 -29.58
CA GLN A 417 9.84 9.02 -30.56
C GLN A 417 9.71 10.38 -29.86
N THR A 418 8.72 10.51 -28.98
CA THR A 418 8.41 11.79 -28.32
C THR A 418 9.22 12.03 -27.04
N LYS A 419 9.89 11.00 -26.50
CA LYS A 419 10.62 11.03 -25.22
C LYS A 419 9.74 11.45 -24.03
N SER A 420 8.43 11.30 -24.15
CA SER A 420 7.42 11.55 -23.11
C SER A 420 6.73 10.25 -22.72
N ILE A 421 5.84 10.30 -21.71
CA ILE A 421 5.00 9.17 -21.36
C ILE A 421 4.09 8.84 -22.54
N THR A 422 4.00 7.55 -22.88
CA THR A 422 3.16 7.06 -23.97
C THR A 422 1.67 7.15 -23.62
N PHE A 423 0.80 6.98 -24.63
CA PHE A 423 -0.64 6.70 -24.43
C PHE A 423 -1.01 5.26 -24.80
N ASP A 424 -0.02 4.44 -25.11
CA ASP A 424 -0.25 3.04 -25.46
C ASP A 424 -0.54 2.21 -24.20
N THR A 425 -1.82 2.07 -23.90
CA THR A 425 -2.31 1.30 -22.74
C THR A 425 -2.09 -0.21 -22.88
N SER A 426 -1.83 -0.70 -24.11
CA SER A 426 -1.58 -2.12 -24.39
C SER A 426 -0.25 -2.62 -23.83
N LEU A 427 0.64 -1.72 -23.41
CA LEU A 427 1.93 -2.04 -22.79
C LEU A 427 1.78 -2.54 -21.36
N VAL A 428 0.69 -2.22 -20.67
CA VAL A 428 0.40 -2.69 -19.31
C VAL A 428 0.01 -4.16 -19.35
N LYS A 429 0.69 -5.00 -18.58
CA LYS A 429 0.54 -6.46 -18.58
C LYS A 429 0.07 -7.05 -17.25
N GLY A 430 0.09 -6.28 -16.18
CA GLY A 430 -0.40 -6.70 -14.88
C GLY A 430 -1.15 -5.59 -14.17
N SER A 431 -2.16 -5.96 -13.40
CA SER A 431 -2.96 -5.05 -12.57
C SER A 431 -3.55 -5.79 -11.38
N HIS A 432 -4.18 -5.07 -10.46
CA HIS A 432 -4.78 -5.59 -9.23
C HIS A 432 -5.97 -4.73 -8.79
N GLY A 433 -6.53 -4.96 -7.61
CA GLY A 433 -7.63 -4.16 -7.06
C GLY A 433 -8.95 -4.92 -6.93
N ARG A 434 -9.13 -6.00 -7.70
CA ARG A 434 -10.31 -6.88 -7.62
C ARG A 434 -10.39 -7.60 -6.26
N PRO A 435 -11.58 -8.00 -5.79
CA PRO A 435 -11.68 -8.87 -4.63
C PRO A 435 -11.04 -10.23 -4.92
N SER A 436 -10.49 -10.87 -3.88
CA SER A 436 -9.95 -12.23 -3.99
C SER A 436 -11.04 -13.22 -4.35
N ASP A 437 -10.71 -14.20 -5.19
CA ASP A 437 -11.62 -15.26 -5.62
C ASP A 437 -11.28 -16.59 -4.91
N PRO A 438 -12.11 -17.05 -3.97
CA PRO A 438 -11.85 -18.30 -3.24
C PRO A 438 -11.86 -19.55 -4.14
N SER A 439 -12.46 -19.49 -5.32
CA SER A 439 -12.54 -20.61 -6.25
C SER A 439 -11.29 -20.82 -7.08
N THR A 440 -10.48 -19.77 -7.28
CA THR A 440 -9.32 -19.78 -8.18
C THR A 440 -8.00 -19.45 -7.52
N ASP A 441 -7.99 -19.11 -6.23
CA ASP A 441 -6.83 -18.58 -5.49
C ASP A 441 -6.29 -17.23 -5.97
N GLU A 442 -7.03 -16.52 -6.79
CA GLU A 442 -6.61 -15.25 -7.36
C GLU A 442 -6.89 -14.06 -6.46
N GLY A 443 -6.05 -13.05 -6.57
CA GLY A 443 -6.13 -11.86 -5.74
C GLY A 443 -5.63 -12.07 -4.30
N TYR A 444 -5.33 -13.33 -3.90
CA TYR A 444 -4.66 -13.59 -2.62
C TYR A 444 -3.18 -13.28 -2.74
N SER A 445 -2.64 -12.78 -1.65
CA SER A 445 -1.22 -12.52 -1.48
C SER A 445 -0.59 -13.46 -0.44
N LEU A 446 0.64 -13.18 -0.02
CA LEU A 446 1.41 -13.98 0.92
C LEU A 446 1.43 -13.36 2.31
N TYR A 447 1.30 -14.20 3.33
CA TYR A 447 1.68 -13.93 4.72
C TYR A 447 2.67 -15.00 5.19
N VAL A 448 3.77 -14.58 5.81
CA VAL A 448 4.78 -15.45 6.43
C VAL A 448 5.19 -14.86 7.78
N SER A 449 5.37 -15.71 8.77
CA SER A 449 5.99 -15.34 10.04
C SER A 449 6.91 -16.46 10.53
N ASN A 450 8.04 -16.11 11.18
CA ASN A 450 8.91 -17.08 11.85
C ASN A 450 8.31 -17.59 13.18
N ARG A 451 7.10 -17.19 13.51
CA ARG A 451 6.37 -17.65 14.72
C ARG A 451 4.92 -17.98 14.38
N LYS A 452 4.37 -19.03 14.99
CA LYS A 452 2.95 -19.37 14.86
C LYS A 452 2.12 -18.42 15.70
N SER A 453 1.29 -17.61 15.10
CA SER A 453 0.61 -16.53 15.82
C SER A 453 -0.76 -16.15 15.29
N CYS A 454 -0.95 -16.05 13.97
CA CYS A 454 -2.20 -15.60 13.37
C CYS A 454 -3.16 -16.73 12.98
N SER A 455 -2.64 -17.90 12.64
CA SER A 455 -3.46 -19.05 12.16
C SER A 455 -4.08 -19.86 13.29
N SER A 456 -3.59 -19.75 14.54
CA SER A 456 -4.05 -20.53 15.69
C SER A 456 -5.37 -20.02 16.26
N THR A 457 -6.46 -20.02 15.51
CA THR A 457 -7.79 -19.77 16.05
C THR A 457 -8.62 -21.03 16.11
N ASN A 458 -9.36 -21.17 17.23
CA ASN A 458 -10.30 -22.24 17.50
C ASN A 458 -11.55 -22.28 16.60
N ASN A 459 -11.50 -21.69 15.39
CA ASN A 459 -12.60 -21.75 14.44
C ASN A 459 -12.31 -22.83 13.38
N PRO A 460 -13.02 -23.99 13.43
CA PRO A 460 -12.77 -25.14 12.55
C PRO A 460 -12.99 -24.87 11.06
N GLU A 461 -13.76 -23.84 10.70
CA GLU A 461 -14.03 -23.49 9.29
C GLU A 461 -12.87 -22.72 8.64
N GLN A 462 -12.12 -21.95 9.42
CA GLN A 462 -10.94 -21.19 8.93
C GLN A 462 -9.67 -22.03 8.86
N THR A 463 -9.58 -23.12 9.63
CA THR A 463 -8.44 -24.05 9.56
C THR A 463 -8.41 -24.87 8.27
N LYS A 464 -9.52 -24.94 7.53
CA LYS A 464 -9.57 -25.66 6.24
C LYS A 464 -8.97 -24.91 5.05
N SER A 465 -8.90 -23.56 5.09
CA SER A 465 -8.49 -22.76 3.92
C SER A 465 -7.05 -22.22 3.97
N ASN A 466 -6.36 -22.30 5.12
CA ASN A 466 -5.04 -21.67 5.35
C ASN A 466 -4.98 -20.20 4.85
N THR A 467 -6.07 -19.43 5.08
CA THR A 467 -6.21 -18.04 4.64
C THR A 467 -6.37 -17.12 5.84
N ILE A 468 -5.66 -16.00 5.84
CA ILE A 468 -5.68 -14.98 6.89
C ILE A 468 -6.14 -13.65 6.27
N ASP A 469 -7.14 -13.01 6.89
CA ASP A 469 -7.57 -11.65 6.52
C ASP A 469 -6.53 -10.61 6.97
N CYS A 470 -6.20 -9.62 6.13
CA CYS A 470 -5.19 -8.60 6.44
C CYS A 470 -5.57 -7.71 7.65
N VAL A 471 -6.86 -7.45 7.88
CA VAL A 471 -7.37 -6.73 9.07
C VAL A 471 -7.04 -7.53 10.34
N ARG A 472 -7.12 -8.85 10.28
CA ARG A 472 -6.77 -9.72 11.40
C ARG A 472 -5.27 -9.69 11.71
N ILE A 473 -4.41 -9.58 10.69
CA ILE A 473 -2.97 -9.35 10.90
C ILE A 473 -2.77 -8.03 11.67
N GLY A 474 -3.47 -6.97 11.26
CA GLY A 474 -3.44 -5.69 11.98
C GLY A 474 -3.89 -5.81 13.44
N GLN A 475 -5.00 -6.51 13.70
CA GLN A 475 -5.48 -6.77 15.07
C GLN A 475 -4.47 -7.57 15.90
N TYR A 476 -3.82 -8.57 15.30
CA TYR A 476 -2.76 -9.33 15.94
C TYR A 476 -1.58 -8.42 16.33
N LEU A 477 -1.09 -7.60 15.41
CA LEU A 477 0.00 -6.65 15.69
C LEU A 477 -0.37 -5.64 16.78
N ILE A 478 -1.62 -5.14 16.79
CA ILE A 478 -2.13 -4.25 17.83
C ILE A 478 -2.15 -4.95 19.19
N ASN A 479 -2.59 -6.20 19.26
CA ASN A 479 -2.59 -6.98 20.49
C ASN A 479 -1.17 -7.18 21.03
N LEU A 480 -0.19 -7.44 20.16
CA LEU A 480 1.21 -7.58 20.57
C LEU A 480 1.79 -6.32 21.22
N VAL A 481 1.38 -5.13 20.78
CA VAL A 481 1.89 -3.86 21.32
C VAL A 481 1.06 -3.31 22.48
N SER A 482 -0.10 -3.92 22.75
CA SER A 482 -1.02 -3.54 23.84
C SER A 482 -0.87 -4.44 25.08
N ALA A 483 -0.23 -5.60 24.94
CA ALA A 483 0.04 -6.57 26.01
C ALA A 483 1.25 -6.13 26.83
#